data_30ea4f9ecf751ac17f0aecf429bc200b
#
_entry.id   30ea4f9ecf751ac17f0aecf429bc200b
#
_cell.length_a   1.000
_cell.length_b   1.000
_cell.length_c   1.000
_cell.angle_alpha   90.00
_cell.angle_beta   90.00
_cell.angle_gamma   90.00
#
_symmetry.space_group_name_H-M   'P 1'
#
loop_
_entity.id
_entity.type
_entity.pdbx_description
1 polymer ?
#
loop_
_entity_poly.entity_id
_entity_poly.type
_entity_poly.pdbx_seq_one_letter_code
_entity_poly.pdbx_strand_id
1 'polypeptide(L)'
;MNARRLLVVGACGDIGQGIARGAHAAGLRVIAADRNAGRLGRYHDAGAGAGGIATIVGDLGSEDAARALWEAAQAPFGGVDAVAIAVNAPNAVKPLMEWTAAEMADVYATNLLTHFVAIKTMLPRLPGDGMLIGIGGGTADFILPGMAQLSMLQAAQRMMYRGFAKERKTGAQIRELMLISMINGERKRDIAEPHWVLDTEVGRHVCAILAAPELFAGPILRLESRAQVGRPEGAAA
;
A
#
# COMPACT_ATOMS: atom_id res chain seq x y z
N MET A 1 21.94 -12.35 -6.77
CA MET A 1 20.79 -11.56 -7.24
C MET A 1 20.72 -10.32 -6.38
N ASN A 2 20.58 -9.13 -6.98
CA ASN A 2 20.40 -7.89 -6.20
C ASN A 2 19.03 -7.91 -5.50
N ALA A 3 18.99 -7.45 -4.24
CA ALA A 3 17.73 -7.32 -3.51
C ALA A 3 16.77 -6.38 -4.25
N ARG A 4 15.48 -6.75 -4.39
CA ARG A 4 14.46 -5.88 -5.00
C ARG A 4 14.31 -4.57 -4.24
N ARG A 5 14.05 -3.49 -4.97
CA ARG A 5 13.90 -2.12 -4.49
C ARG A 5 12.41 -1.79 -4.43
N LEU A 6 11.90 -1.62 -3.21
CA LEU A 6 10.48 -1.36 -2.95
C LEU A 6 10.27 0.09 -2.51
N LEU A 7 9.50 0.84 -3.28
CA LEU A 7 8.96 2.14 -2.86
C LEU A 7 7.65 1.91 -2.10
N VAL A 8 7.57 2.38 -0.86
CA VAL A 8 6.35 2.37 -0.04
C VAL A 8 5.85 3.80 0.08
N VAL A 9 4.70 4.11 -0.52
CA VAL A 9 4.05 5.43 -0.44
C VAL A 9 2.98 5.40 0.64
N GLY A 10 2.96 6.42 1.51
CA GLY A 10 2.19 6.41 2.75
C GLY A 10 2.88 5.63 3.87
N ALA A 11 4.21 5.59 3.83
CA ALA A 11 5.05 4.78 4.72
C ALA A 11 4.93 5.16 6.21
N CYS A 12 4.44 6.35 6.53
CA CYS A 12 4.20 6.76 7.92
C CYS A 12 2.79 6.44 8.42
N GLY A 13 1.91 5.87 7.57
CA GLY A 13 0.62 5.32 7.98
C GLY A 13 0.79 4.01 8.76
N ASP A 14 -0.28 3.58 9.43
CA ASP A 14 -0.29 2.38 10.28
C ASP A 14 0.13 1.11 9.49
N ILE A 15 -0.42 0.93 8.29
CA ILE A 15 -0.08 -0.20 7.42
C ILE A 15 1.25 0.05 6.68
N GLY A 16 1.46 1.27 6.16
CA GLY A 16 2.65 1.59 5.37
C GLY A 16 3.96 1.40 6.14
N GLN A 17 3.98 1.77 7.43
CA GLN A 17 5.17 1.53 8.26
C GLN A 17 5.44 0.04 8.49
N GLY A 18 4.39 -0.76 8.66
CA GLY A 18 4.52 -2.20 8.79
C GLY A 18 5.07 -2.84 7.50
N ILE A 19 4.56 -2.39 6.34
CA ILE A 19 5.09 -2.83 5.04
C ILE A 19 6.57 -2.47 4.91
N ALA A 20 6.95 -1.23 5.20
CA ALA A 20 8.33 -0.79 5.08
C ALA A 20 9.28 -1.59 5.98
N ARG A 21 8.93 -1.76 7.27
CA ARG A 21 9.74 -2.53 8.23
C ARG A 21 9.75 -4.02 7.91
N GLY A 22 8.60 -4.61 7.58
CA GLY A 22 8.50 -6.02 7.25
C GLY A 22 9.25 -6.38 5.96
N ALA A 23 9.19 -5.54 4.94
CA ALA A 23 9.93 -5.71 3.70
C ALA A 23 11.44 -5.55 3.92
N HIS A 24 11.86 -4.57 4.70
CA HIS A 24 13.27 -4.39 5.06
C HIS A 24 13.81 -5.61 5.84
N ALA A 25 13.08 -6.08 6.83
CA ALA A 25 13.44 -7.29 7.58
C ALA A 25 13.50 -8.56 6.70
N ALA A 26 12.74 -8.59 5.60
CA ALA A 26 12.79 -9.65 4.60
C ALA A 26 13.92 -9.47 3.56
N GLY A 27 14.78 -8.46 3.71
CA GLY A 27 15.97 -8.24 2.88
C GLY A 27 15.75 -7.39 1.63
N LEU A 28 14.60 -6.72 1.46
CA LEU A 28 14.39 -5.76 0.38
C LEU A 28 15.09 -4.43 0.69
N ARG A 29 15.49 -3.72 -0.36
CA ARG A 29 15.89 -2.30 -0.26
C ARG A 29 14.63 -1.45 -0.28
N VAL A 30 14.35 -0.76 0.83
CA VAL A 30 13.09 -0.03 1.01
C VAL A 30 13.31 1.47 0.92
N ILE A 31 12.45 2.11 0.15
CA ILE A 31 12.31 3.56 0.05
C ILE A 31 10.97 3.92 0.70
N ALA A 32 11.00 4.53 1.86
CA ALA A 32 9.82 4.99 2.60
C ALA A 32 9.47 6.41 2.17
N ALA A 33 8.31 6.60 1.54
CA ALA A 33 7.82 7.90 1.10
C ALA A 33 6.58 8.32 1.88
N ASP A 34 6.57 9.56 2.33
CA ASP A 34 5.42 10.19 2.98
C ASP A 34 5.44 11.71 2.74
N ARG A 35 4.28 12.35 2.77
CA ARG A 35 4.17 13.81 2.65
C ARG A 35 4.66 14.57 3.91
N ASN A 36 4.75 13.89 5.04
CA ASN A 36 5.14 14.46 6.32
C ASN A 36 6.59 14.13 6.66
N ALA A 37 7.49 15.09 6.41
CA ALA A 37 8.92 14.94 6.68
C ALA A 37 9.23 14.59 8.16
N GLY A 38 8.53 15.19 9.11
CA GLY A 38 8.76 14.94 10.56
C GLY A 38 8.45 13.49 10.94
N ARG A 39 7.45 12.87 10.31
CA ARG A 39 7.10 11.47 10.58
C ARG A 39 8.08 10.47 9.96
N LEU A 40 8.78 10.85 8.91
CA LEU A 40 9.83 10.02 8.29
C LEU A 40 11.04 9.83 9.19
N GLY A 41 11.27 10.73 10.16
CA GLY A 41 12.33 10.60 11.16
C GLY A 41 12.35 9.25 11.90
N ARG A 42 11.19 8.58 12.02
CA ARG A 42 11.09 7.24 12.62
C ARG A 42 11.93 6.15 11.94
N TYR A 43 12.39 6.40 10.72
CA TYR A 43 13.24 5.48 9.97
C TYR A 43 14.73 5.76 10.13
N HIS A 44 15.11 6.91 10.68
CA HIS A 44 16.53 7.27 10.88
C HIS A 44 17.20 6.35 11.90
N ASP A 45 16.47 5.92 12.94
CA ASP A 45 16.97 5.05 13.99
C ASP A 45 16.98 3.56 13.58
N ALA A 46 16.36 3.22 12.47
CA ALA A 46 16.26 1.84 11.96
C ALA A 46 17.53 1.39 11.19
N GLY A 47 18.69 1.92 11.55
CA GLY A 47 19.99 1.54 10.99
C GLY A 47 20.40 2.39 9.79
N ALA A 48 21.07 3.51 10.06
CA ALA A 48 21.75 4.37 9.08
C ALA A 48 23.04 3.74 8.51
N GLY A 49 23.05 2.41 8.28
CA GLY A 49 24.11 1.71 7.57
C GLY A 49 23.71 1.41 6.13
N ALA A 50 24.63 0.87 5.34
CA ALA A 50 24.47 0.55 3.90
C ALA A 50 23.28 -0.39 3.53
N GLY A 51 22.41 -0.72 4.50
CA GLY A 51 21.20 -1.53 4.39
C GLY A 51 19.94 -0.91 5.01
N GLY A 52 19.94 0.39 5.40
CA GLY A 52 18.81 1.06 6.04
C GLY A 52 17.61 1.32 5.09
N ILE A 53 16.50 1.79 5.67
CA ILE A 53 15.37 2.29 4.92
C ILE A 53 15.66 3.72 4.48
N ALA A 54 15.72 3.96 3.16
CA ALA A 54 15.83 5.33 2.62
C ALA A 54 14.50 6.07 2.77
N THR A 55 14.55 7.37 3.02
CA THR A 55 13.34 8.19 3.20
C THR A 55 13.25 9.30 2.17
N ILE A 56 12.04 9.56 1.67
CA ILE A 56 11.74 10.61 0.70
C ILE A 56 10.46 11.32 1.09
N VAL A 57 10.50 12.65 1.07
CA VAL A 57 9.29 13.45 1.17
C VAL A 57 8.63 13.52 -0.21
N GLY A 58 7.36 13.17 -0.30
CA GLY A 58 6.61 13.21 -1.55
C GLY A 58 5.11 13.02 -1.36
N ASP A 59 4.36 13.35 -2.39
CA ASP A 59 2.91 13.45 -2.39
C ASP A 59 2.31 12.80 -3.65
N LEU A 60 1.05 12.40 -3.56
CA LEU A 60 0.23 11.87 -4.66
C LEU A 60 -0.97 12.76 -4.99
N GLY A 61 -0.99 13.99 -4.54
CA GLY A 61 -2.09 14.92 -4.76
C GLY A 61 -2.22 15.42 -6.21
N SER A 62 -1.18 15.23 -7.04
CA SER A 62 -1.20 15.53 -8.47
C SER A 62 -0.26 14.62 -9.25
N GLU A 63 -0.44 14.55 -10.58
CA GLU A 63 0.48 13.80 -11.46
C GLU A 63 1.91 14.36 -11.44
N ASP A 64 2.07 15.66 -11.30
CA ASP A 64 3.38 16.30 -11.21
C ASP A 64 4.08 15.97 -9.89
N ALA A 65 3.36 16.01 -8.77
CA ALA A 65 3.88 15.60 -7.48
C ALA A 65 4.27 14.11 -7.47
N ALA A 66 3.44 13.24 -8.03
CA ALA A 66 3.74 11.82 -8.16
C ALA A 66 4.96 11.55 -9.07
N ARG A 67 5.15 12.36 -10.13
CA ARG A 67 6.31 12.28 -11.00
C ARG A 67 7.58 12.69 -10.27
N ALA A 68 7.55 13.80 -9.55
CA ALA A 68 8.67 14.26 -8.74
C ALA A 68 9.05 13.22 -7.66
N LEU A 69 8.06 12.63 -7.00
CA LEU A 69 8.28 11.52 -6.07
C LEU A 69 8.95 10.33 -6.75
N TRP A 70 8.47 9.91 -7.94
CA TRP A 70 9.07 8.81 -8.69
C TRP A 70 10.54 9.09 -9.05
N GLU A 71 10.84 10.29 -9.53
CA GLU A 71 12.21 10.70 -9.90
C GLU A 71 13.12 10.69 -8.67
N ALA A 72 12.68 11.26 -7.55
CA ALA A 72 13.43 11.22 -6.30
C ALA A 72 13.68 9.78 -5.81
N ALA A 73 12.72 8.88 -6.00
CA ALA A 73 12.82 7.49 -5.56
C ALA A 73 13.88 6.67 -6.32
N GLN A 74 14.36 7.15 -7.48
CA GLN A 74 15.43 6.46 -8.22
C GLN A 74 16.79 6.59 -7.54
N ALA A 75 17.05 7.69 -6.81
CA ALA A 75 18.38 8.04 -6.33
C ALA A 75 18.95 7.08 -5.24
N PRO A 76 18.20 6.67 -4.20
CA PRO A 76 18.79 5.93 -3.07
C PRO A 76 19.43 4.61 -3.46
N PHE A 77 18.84 3.89 -4.42
CA PHE A 77 19.28 2.54 -4.79
C PHE A 77 19.45 2.34 -6.30
N GLY A 78 19.43 3.41 -7.08
CA GLY A 78 19.59 3.37 -8.54
C GLY A 78 18.38 2.77 -9.26
N GLY A 79 17.17 2.93 -8.70
CA GLY A 79 15.92 2.52 -9.31
C GLY A 79 14.86 2.01 -8.35
N VAL A 80 13.69 1.66 -8.90
CA VAL A 80 12.54 1.09 -8.20
C VAL A 80 12.04 -0.12 -8.99
N ASP A 81 11.90 -1.26 -8.33
CA ASP A 81 11.41 -2.51 -8.96
C ASP A 81 9.93 -2.78 -8.61
N ALA A 82 9.48 -2.27 -7.47
CA ALA A 82 8.11 -2.42 -7.02
C ALA A 82 7.62 -1.20 -6.24
N VAL A 83 6.31 -0.98 -6.25
CA VAL A 83 5.64 0.09 -5.49
C VAL A 83 4.54 -0.50 -4.64
N ALA A 84 4.49 -0.16 -3.36
CA ALA A 84 3.36 -0.39 -2.48
C ALA A 84 2.69 0.94 -2.14
N ILE A 85 1.39 1.07 -2.40
CA ILE A 85 0.61 2.27 -2.11
C ILE A 85 -0.28 1.98 -0.90
N ALA A 86 0.09 2.54 0.25
CA ALA A 86 -0.61 2.39 1.53
C ALA A 86 -1.20 3.73 1.99
N VAL A 87 -1.85 4.44 1.06
CA VAL A 87 -2.47 5.74 1.30
C VAL A 87 -3.94 5.55 1.63
N ASN A 88 -4.31 5.97 2.84
CA ASN A 88 -5.69 6.06 3.29
C ASN A 88 -5.75 7.21 4.31
N ALA A 89 -6.29 8.35 3.91
CA ALA A 89 -6.45 9.48 4.80
C ALA A 89 -7.53 9.21 5.85
N PRO A 90 -7.41 9.73 7.08
CA PRO A 90 -8.45 9.61 8.09
C PRO A 90 -9.77 10.21 7.59
N ASN A 91 -10.87 9.52 7.88
CA ASN A 91 -12.22 9.94 7.52
C ASN A 91 -13.06 10.13 8.78
N ALA A 92 -14.02 11.05 8.72
CA ALA A 92 -15.03 11.17 9.78
C ALA A 92 -15.92 9.93 9.83
N VAL A 93 -16.38 9.58 11.04
CA VAL A 93 -17.36 8.50 11.25
C VAL A 93 -18.70 9.16 11.47
N LYS A 94 -19.58 9.14 10.46
CA LYS A 94 -20.93 9.72 10.50
C LYS A 94 -21.83 9.11 9.44
N PRO A 95 -23.17 9.12 9.60
CA PRO A 95 -24.11 8.65 8.60
C PRO A 95 -23.94 9.35 7.23
N LEU A 96 -24.18 8.65 6.13
CA LEU A 96 -24.05 9.22 4.78
C LEU A 96 -24.89 10.49 4.57
N MET A 97 -26.08 10.56 5.17
CA MET A 97 -26.96 11.72 5.06
C MET A 97 -26.38 13.01 5.69
N GLU A 98 -25.38 12.88 6.52
CA GLU A 98 -24.69 14.02 7.17
C GLU A 98 -23.46 14.50 6.37
N TRP A 99 -23.08 13.79 5.30
CA TRP A 99 -21.96 14.17 4.46
C TRP A 99 -22.42 15.20 3.42
N THR A 100 -21.67 16.28 3.32
CA THR A 100 -21.82 17.23 2.22
C THR A 100 -21.11 16.72 0.95
N ALA A 101 -21.53 17.22 -0.21
CA ALA A 101 -20.86 16.90 -1.46
C ALA A 101 -19.37 17.34 -1.46
N ALA A 102 -19.05 18.44 -0.81
CA ALA A 102 -17.67 18.93 -0.70
C ALA A 102 -16.80 17.98 0.14
N GLU A 103 -17.28 17.52 1.29
CA GLU A 103 -16.56 16.52 2.11
C GLU A 103 -16.37 15.20 1.35
N MET A 104 -17.38 14.75 0.61
CA MET A 104 -17.25 13.56 -0.23
C MET A 104 -16.21 13.74 -1.32
N ALA A 105 -16.18 14.90 -1.98
CA ALA A 105 -15.16 15.21 -3.00
C ALA A 105 -13.74 15.19 -2.40
N ASP A 106 -13.54 15.75 -1.19
CA ASP A 106 -12.26 15.72 -0.48
C ASP A 106 -11.82 14.31 -0.11
N VAL A 107 -12.74 13.49 0.39
CA VAL A 107 -12.48 12.08 0.71
C VAL A 107 -12.09 11.28 -0.54
N TYR A 108 -12.74 11.52 -1.68
CA TYR A 108 -12.36 10.93 -2.96
C TYR A 108 -10.97 11.38 -3.40
N ALA A 109 -10.68 12.67 -3.30
CA ALA A 109 -9.40 13.21 -3.70
C ALA A 109 -8.24 12.64 -2.86
N THR A 110 -8.42 12.54 -1.56
CA THR A 110 -7.36 12.12 -0.61
C THR A 110 -7.17 10.61 -0.51
N ASN A 111 -8.14 9.80 -0.92
CA ASN A 111 -8.07 8.33 -0.81
C ASN A 111 -8.05 7.64 -2.19
N LEU A 112 -9.04 7.86 -3.04
CA LEU A 112 -9.16 7.14 -4.30
C LEU A 112 -8.28 7.75 -5.40
N LEU A 113 -8.32 9.08 -5.57
CA LEU A 113 -7.57 9.76 -6.63
C LEU A 113 -6.06 9.65 -6.44
N THR A 114 -5.57 9.59 -5.22
CA THR A 114 -4.15 9.33 -4.91
C THR A 114 -3.67 8.00 -5.49
N HIS A 115 -4.46 6.93 -5.37
CA HIS A 115 -4.15 5.65 -5.99
C HIS A 115 -4.17 5.73 -7.52
N PHE A 116 -5.19 6.40 -8.09
CA PHE A 116 -5.27 6.61 -9.54
C PHE A 116 -4.03 7.34 -10.08
N VAL A 117 -3.64 8.44 -9.46
CA VAL A 117 -2.46 9.24 -9.82
C VAL A 117 -1.19 8.41 -9.72
N ALA A 118 -1.01 7.64 -8.64
CA ALA A 118 0.15 6.77 -8.48
C ALA A 118 0.22 5.70 -9.57
N ILE A 119 -0.89 5.02 -9.85
CA ILE A 119 -0.93 3.98 -10.89
C ILE A 119 -0.60 4.58 -12.26
N LYS A 120 -1.28 5.66 -12.64
CA LYS A 120 -1.10 6.33 -13.94
C LYS A 120 0.34 6.81 -14.13
N THR A 121 0.97 7.29 -13.05
CA THR A 121 2.33 7.84 -13.11
C THR A 121 3.41 6.78 -13.00
N MET A 122 3.29 5.82 -12.10
CA MET A 122 4.38 4.92 -11.73
C MET A 122 4.35 3.59 -12.48
N LEU A 123 3.16 3.02 -12.74
CA LEU A 123 3.04 1.70 -13.40
C LEU A 123 3.74 1.65 -14.78
N PRO A 124 3.62 2.66 -15.67
CA PRO A 124 4.30 2.63 -16.96
C PRO A 124 5.82 2.75 -16.88
N ARG A 125 6.35 3.18 -15.74
CA ARG A 125 7.77 3.43 -15.49
C ARG A 125 8.47 2.27 -14.78
N LEU A 126 7.71 1.32 -14.27
CA LEU A 126 8.27 0.11 -13.67
C LEU A 126 8.92 -0.79 -14.73
N PRO A 127 9.98 -1.56 -14.38
CA PRO A 127 10.52 -2.58 -15.26
C PRO A 127 9.47 -3.63 -15.64
N GLY A 128 9.70 -4.38 -16.74
CA GLY A 128 8.73 -5.33 -17.26
C GLY A 128 8.33 -6.45 -16.29
N ASP A 129 9.18 -6.80 -15.34
CA ASP A 129 8.93 -7.74 -14.25
C ASP A 129 8.56 -7.03 -12.94
N GLY A 130 8.39 -5.71 -12.98
CA GLY A 130 8.00 -4.88 -11.83
C GLY A 130 6.55 -5.08 -11.42
N MET A 131 6.22 -4.60 -10.22
CA MET A 131 4.86 -4.70 -9.69
C MET A 131 4.44 -3.47 -8.90
N LEU A 132 3.20 -3.04 -9.10
CA LEU A 132 2.53 -2.04 -8.26
C LEU A 132 1.43 -2.74 -7.45
N ILE A 133 1.49 -2.61 -6.13
CA ILE A 133 0.51 -3.18 -5.20
C ILE A 133 -0.16 -2.04 -4.44
N GLY A 134 -1.48 -1.89 -4.59
CA GLY A 134 -2.27 -1.03 -3.71
C GLY A 134 -2.79 -1.78 -2.51
N ILE A 135 -2.88 -1.11 -1.39
CA ILE A 135 -3.48 -1.68 -0.19
C ILE A 135 -4.94 -1.23 -0.11
N GLY A 136 -5.83 -2.21 -0.08
CA GLY A 136 -7.27 -2.05 0.10
C GLY A 136 -7.75 -2.69 1.40
N GLY A 137 -9.04 -2.66 1.64
CA GLY A 137 -9.63 -3.22 2.86
C GLY A 137 -10.92 -4.00 2.62
N GLY A 138 -11.25 -4.87 3.56
CA GLY A 138 -12.43 -5.72 3.52
C GLY A 138 -13.76 -4.95 3.51
N THR A 139 -13.77 -3.70 3.95
CA THR A 139 -14.98 -2.85 3.88
C THR A 139 -15.47 -2.60 2.46
N ALA A 140 -14.73 -2.99 1.43
CA ALA A 140 -15.23 -3.05 0.06
C ALA A 140 -16.43 -4.02 -0.11
N ASP A 141 -16.60 -5.00 0.77
CA ASP A 141 -17.61 -6.06 0.70
C ASP A 141 -18.73 -5.91 1.72
N PHE A 142 -18.58 -5.02 2.71
CA PHE A 142 -19.58 -4.78 3.75
C PHE A 142 -19.53 -3.33 4.26
N ILE A 143 -20.57 -2.92 4.96
CA ILE A 143 -20.71 -1.56 5.49
C ILE A 143 -20.64 -1.60 7.01
N LEU A 144 -19.74 -0.80 7.59
CA LEU A 144 -19.76 -0.49 9.01
C LEU A 144 -20.62 0.77 9.24
N PRO A 145 -21.45 0.80 10.28
CA PRO A 145 -22.26 1.98 10.61
C PRO A 145 -21.39 3.25 10.74
N GLY A 146 -21.80 4.31 10.07
CA GLY A 146 -21.04 5.57 10.04
C GLY A 146 -19.80 5.57 9.17
N MET A 147 -19.48 4.46 8.50
CA MET A 147 -18.28 4.30 7.65
C MET A 147 -18.63 3.91 6.21
N ALA A 148 -19.84 4.12 5.77
CA ALA A 148 -20.30 3.73 4.43
C ALA A 148 -19.51 4.43 3.31
N GLN A 149 -19.05 5.66 3.51
CA GLN A 149 -18.17 6.37 2.57
C GLN A 149 -16.84 5.62 2.36
N LEU A 150 -16.27 5.01 3.42
CA LEU A 150 -15.07 4.19 3.29
C LEU A 150 -15.34 2.93 2.46
N SER A 151 -16.47 2.27 2.69
CA SER A 151 -16.89 1.10 1.90
C SER A 151 -17.04 1.44 0.43
N MET A 152 -17.65 2.58 0.10
CA MET A 152 -17.77 3.07 -1.28
C MET A 152 -16.38 3.30 -1.91
N LEU A 153 -15.45 3.93 -1.19
CA LEU A 153 -14.08 4.17 -1.68
C LEU A 153 -13.32 2.88 -1.91
N GLN A 154 -13.37 1.94 -0.97
CA GLN A 154 -12.69 0.66 -1.07
C GLN A 154 -13.26 -0.19 -2.23
N ALA A 155 -14.56 -0.18 -2.43
CA ALA A 155 -15.20 -0.85 -3.57
C ALA A 155 -14.78 -0.21 -4.91
N ALA A 156 -14.75 1.13 -4.98
CA ALA A 156 -14.29 1.87 -6.15
C ALA A 156 -12.80 1.61 -6.43
N GLN A 157 -11.96 1.59 -5.39
CA GLN A 157 -10.54 1.27 -5.50
C GLN A 157 -10.33 -0.12 -6.09
N ARG A 158 -10.99 -1.14 -5.56
CA ARG A 158 -10.94 -2.51 -6.08
C ARG A 158 -11.31 -2.58 -7.56
N MET A 159 -12.38 -1.90 -7.97
CA MET A 159 -12.78 -1.88 -9.37
C MET A 159 -11.77 -1.15 -10.24
N MET A 160 -11.18 -0.07 -9.76
CA MET A 160 -10.12 0.67 -10.45
C MET A 160 -8.88 -0.21 -10.70
N TYR A 161 -8.41 -0.96 -9.69
CA TYR A 161 -7.28 -1.89 -9.86
C TYR A 161 -7.58 -3.00 -10.88
N ARG A 162 -8.80 -3.53 -10.90
CA ARG A 162 -9.25 -4.49 -11.92
C ARG A 162 -9.25 -3.87 -13.32
N GLY A 163 -9.71 -2.62 -13.45
CA GLY A 163 -9.70 -1.88 -14.70
C GLY A 163 -8.28 -1.73 -15.25
N PHE A 164 -7.37 -1.17 -14.45
CA PHE A 164 -5.98 -1.03 -14.86
C PHE A 164 -5.30 -2.37 -15.19
N ALA A 165 -5.56 -3.41 -14.42
CA ALA A 165 -5.02 -4.75 -14.70
C ALA A 165 -5.49 -5.29 -16.05
N LYS A 166 -6.74 -5.03 -16.44
CA LYS A 166 -7.29 -5.45 -17.72
C LYS A 166 -6.80 -4.62 -18.90
N GLU A 167 -6.62 -3.31 -18.69
CA GLU A 167 -6.32 -2.35 -19.76
C GLU A 167 -4.82 -2.08 -19.93
N ARG A 168 -3.98 -2.53 -18.98
CA ARG A 168 -2.54 -2.27 -19.01
C ARG A 168 -1.88 -2.77 -20.30
N LYS A 169 -0.97 -1.96 -20.82
CA LYS A 169 -0.14 -2.29 -21.99
C LYS A 169 1.35 -2.46 -21.63
N THR A 170 1.69 -2.48 -20.33
CA THR A 170 3.05 -2.65 -19.82
C THR A 170 3.29 -4.09 -19.38
N GLY A 171 4.55 -4.52 -19.33
CA GLY A 171 4.93 -5.81 -18.74
C GLY A 171 4.72 -5.85 -17.22
N ALA A 172 4.87 -4.69 -16.55
CA ALA A 172 4.72 -4.59 -15.10
C ALA A 172 3.32 -5.00 -14.64
N GLN A 173 3.26 -5.68 -13.50
CA GLN A 173 2.01 -6.15 -12.92
C GLN A 173 1.37 -5.09 -12.02
N ILE A 174 0.05 -5.13 -11.90
CA ILE A 174 -0.71 -4.33 -10.95
C ILE A 174 -1.65 -5.22 -10.14
N ARG A 175 -1.67 -5.02 -8.83
CA ARG A 175 -2.52 -5.79 -7.91
C ARG A 175 -3.05 -4.91 -6.79
N GLU A 176 -4.18 -5.28 -6.23
CA GLU A 176 -4.65 -4.78 -4.94
C GLU A 176 -4.58 -5.91 -3.92
N LEU A 177 -3.98 -5.64 -2.76
CA LEU A 177 -4.02 -6.51 -1.60
C LEU A 177 -5.08 -5.98 -0.64
N MET A 178 -6.21 -6.66 -0.58
CA MET A 178 -7.30 -6.38 0.36
C MET A 178 -6.98 -6.99 1.73
N LEU A 179 -6.88 -6.17 2.74
CA LEU A 179 -6.73 -6.60 4.13
C LEU A 179 -8.12 -6.88 4.71
N ILE A 180 -8.48 -8.16 4.79
CA ILE A 180 -9.75 -8.62 5.35
C ILE A 180 -9.63 -8.82 6.85
N SER A 181 -8.49 -9.37 7.29
CA SER A 181 -8.17 -9.47 8.71
C SER A 181 -8.00 -8.09 9.35
N MET A 182 -8.34 -7.98 10.61
CA MET A 182 -7.90 -6.83 11.42
C MET A 182 -6.37 -6.83 11.52
N ILE A 183 -5.81 -5.61 11.53
CA ILE A 183 -4.36 -5.44 11.59
C ILE A 183 -3.96 -4.89 12.96
N ASN A 184 -3.04 -5.58 13.61
CA ASN A 184 -2.36 -5.12 14.80
C ASN A 184 -1.23 -4.16 14.40
N GLY A 185 -1.59 -2.90 14.19
CA GLY A 185 -0.68 -1.79 13.92
C GLY A 185 -0.52 -0.89 15.13
N GLU A 186 0.25 0.17 14.99
CA GLU A 186 0.59 1.10 16.08
C GLU A 186 -0.65 1.66 16.78
N ARG A 187 -1.68 2.05 16.02
CA ARG A 187 -2.89 2.70 16.56
C ARG A 187 -3.84 1.76 17.28
N LYS A 188 -3.74 0.45 17.04
CA LYS A 188 -4.66 -0.55 17.58
C LYS A 188 -3.96 -1.55 18.50
N ARG A 189 -2.69 -1.33 18.82
CA ARG A 189 -1.86 -2.28 19.58
C ARG A 189 -2.47 -2.61 20.94
N ASP A 190 -3.04 -1.63 21.62
CA ASP A 190 -3.61 -1.79 22.96
C ASP A 190 -4.93 -2.58 22.99
N ILE A 191 -5.59 -2.73 21.84
CA ILE A 191 -6.85 -3.46 21.68
C ILE A 191 -6.72 -4.66 20.75
N ALA A 192 -5.52 -4.94 20.30
CA ALA A 192 -5.29 -5.98 19.31
C ALA A 192 -5.44 -7.38 19.92
N GLU A 193 -6.13 -8.25 19.21
CA GLU A 193 -6.27 -9.65 19.59
C GLU A 193 -5.14 -10.52 18.97
N PRO A 194 -4.77 -11.66 19.61
CA PRO A 194 -3.64 -12.48 19.16
C PRO A 194 -3.76 -13.01 17.72
N HIS A 195 -4.97 -13.17 17.22
CA HIS A 195 -5.21 -13.66 15.86
C HIS A 195 -5.10 -12.59 14.76
N TRP A 196 -5.02 -11.31 15.12
CA TRP A 196 -4.86 -10.23 14.16
C TRP A 196 -3.51 -10.32 13.46
N VAL A 197 -3.49 -9.98 12.18
CA VAL A 197 -2.25 -9.88 11.41
C VAL A 197 -1.43 -8.71 11.92
N LEU A 198 -0.13 -8.91 12.17
CA LEU A 198 0.77 -7.81 12.51
C LEU A 198 1.00 -6.90 11.28
N ASP A 199 1.20 -5.62 11.50
CA ASP A 199 1.54 -4.67 10.43
C ASP A 199 2.79 -5.11 9.64
N THR A 200 3.84 -5.59 10.32
CA THR A 200 5.05 -6.13 9.69
C THR A 200 4.82 -7.44 8.95
N GLU A 201 3.82 -8.23 9.34
CA GLU A 201 3.40 -9.43 8.62
C GLU A 201 2.72 -9.10 7.28
N VAL A 202 2.03 -7.95 7.19
CA VAL A 202 1.57 -7.42 5.89
C VAL A 202 2.77 -7.18 4.97
N GLY A 203 3.85 -6.60 5.47
CA GLY A 203 5.10 -6.41 4.73
C GLY A 203 5.70 -7.72 4.24
N ARG A 204 5.75 -8.76 5.10
CA ARG A 204 6.18 -10.12 4.69
C ARG A 204 5.30 -10.70 3.60
N HIS A 205 3.99 -10.50 3.69
CA HIS A 205 3.05 -11.00 2.66
C HIS A 205 3.26 -10.28 1.32
N VAL A 206 3.48 -8.97 1.33
CA VAL A 206 3.87 -8.20 0.14
C VAL A 206 5.17 -8.76 -0.46
N CYS A 207 6.17 -9.09 0.35
CA CYS A 207 7.41 -9.71 -0.13
C CYS A 207 7.17 -11.07 -0.80
N ALA A 208 6.29 -11.90 -0.25
CA ALA A 208 5.94 -13.19 -0.85
C ALA A 208 5.27 -13.01 -2.23
N ILE A 209 4.35 -12.05 -2.36
CA ILE A 209 3.73 -11.70 -3.65
C ILE A 209 4.78 -11.25 -4.66
N LEU A 210 5.74 -10.42 -4.24
CA LEU A 210 6.80 -9.92 -5.11
C LEU A 210 7.80 -11.03 -5.51
N ALA A 211 8.06 -11.99 -4.63
CA ALA A 211 9.03 -13.06 -4.87
C ALA A 211 8.51 -14.16 -5.81
N ALA A 212 7.22 -14.48 -5.73
CA ALA A 212 6.59 -15.55 -6.50
C ALA A 212 5.19 -15.11 -7.01
N PRO A 213 5.13 -14.11 -7.89
CA PRO A 213 3.86 -13.52 -8.33
C PRO A 213 2.94 -14.51 -9.04
N GLU A 214 3.48 -15.57 -9.62
CA GLU A 214 2.73 -16.64 -10.30
C GLU A 214 1.89 -17.48 -9.32
N LEU A 215 2.26 -17.52 -8.04
CA LEU A 215 1.49 -18.23 -7.01
C LEU A 215 0.27 -17.44 -6.53
N PHE A 216 0.26 -16.12 -6.74
CA PHE A 216 -0.82 -15.24 -6.29
C PHE A 216 -1.68 -14.84 -7.49
N ALA A 217 -2.79 -15.53 -7.70
CA ALA A 217 -3.63 -15.37 -8.88
C ALA A 217 -4.49 -14.09 -8.86
N GLY A 218 -4.63 -13.47 -10.03
CA GLY A 218 -5.54 -12.35 -10.26
C GLY A 218 -5.04 -10.97 -9.80
N PRO A 219 -5.78 -9.91 -10.16
CA PRO A 219 -5.43 -8.54 -9.80
C PRO A 219 -5.85 -8.15 -8.38
N ILE A 220 -6.76 -8.90 -7.75
CA ILE A 220 -7.25 -8.67 -6.39
C ILE A 220 -6.87 -9.85 -5.53
N LEU A 221 -6.08 -9.58 -4.51
CA LEU A 221 -5.60 -10.56 -3.53
C LEU A 221 -6.24 -10.27 -2.18
N ARG A 222 -6.43 -11.30 -1.36
CA ARG A 222 -7.07 -11.16 -0.05
C ARG A 222 -6.13 -11.71 1.02
N LEU A 223 -5.95 -10.97 2.10
CA LEU A 223 -5.28 -11.42 3.31
C LEU A 223 -6.33 -11.53 4.42
N GLU A 224 -6.82 -12.74 4.65
CA GLU A 224 -7.98 -13.02 5.51
C GLU A 224 -7.59 -13.39 6.93
N SER A 225 -6.38 -13.95 7.12
CA SER A 225 -5.92 -14.40 8.42
C SER A 225 -4.40 -14.35 8.55
N ARG A 226 -3.93 -14.42 9.78
CA ARG A 226 -2.50 -14.50 10.09
C ARG A 226 -1.84 -15.77 9.55
N ALA A 227 -2.57 -16.89 9.49
CA ALA A 227 -2.07 -18.16 8.93
C ALA A 227 -1.76 -18.07 7.42
N GLN A 228 -2.40 -17.14 6.71
CA GLN A 228 -2.21 -16.91 5.28
C GLN A 228 -0.98 -16.06 4.96
N VAL A 229 -0.33 -15.45 5.95
CA VAL A 229 0.82 -14.56 5.70
C VAL A 229 1.95 -15.31 4.98
N GLY A 230 2.35 -14.80 3.81
CA GLY A 230 3.37 -15.40 2.96
C GLY A 230 2.87 -16.53 2.06
N ARG A 231 1.57 -16.83 2.05
CA ARG A 231 0.96 -17.92 1.28
C ARG A 231 -0.10 -17.37 0.32
N PRO A 232 -0.31 -18.00 -0.85
CA PRO A 232 -1.41 -17.66 -1.73
C PRO A 232 -2.78 -18.01 -1.11
N GLU A 233 -3.82 -17.40 -1.65
CA GLU A 233 -5.21 -17.67 -1.26
C GLU A 233 -5.54 -19.16 -1.49
N GLY A 234 -6.22 -19.78 -0.52
CA GLY A 234 -6.59 -21.20 -0.58
C GLY A 234 -5.47 -22.21 -0.33
N ALA A 235 -4.24 -21.77 -0.04
CA ALA A 235 -3.19 -22.70 0.39
C ALA A 235 -3.52 -23.28 1.78
N ALA A 236 -3.41 -24.60 1.92
CA ALA A 236 -3.57 -25.27 3.20
C ALA A 236 -2.55 -24.76 4.23
N ALA A 237 -2.98 -24.67 5.49
CA ALA A 237 -2.16 -24.22 6.60
C ALA A 237 -1.02 -25.19 6.95
#